data_621988271ba03a7f23d89d00c004d62c
#
_entry.id   621988271ba03a7f23d89d00c004d62c
#
_cell.length_a   1.000
_cell.length_b   1.000
_cell.length_c   1.000
_cell.angle_alpha   90.00
_cell.angle_beta   90.00
_cell.angle_gamma   90.00
#
_symmetry.space_group_name_H-M   'P 1'
#
loop_
_entity.id
_entity.type
_entity.pdbx_description
1 polymer ?
#
loop_
_entity_poly.entity_id
_entity_poly.type
_entity_poly.pdbx_seq_one_letter_code
_entity_poly.pdbx_strand_id
1 'polypeptide(L)'
;VFIRDSTEIRDYGTCQAEKFGSHPLIVKSHIFSLGPKIKNSHINSEILSVGNYTEWANQVIHHIENYVSFAAHLYSGLDPFHYIEVTDNSHVIGQTISLDEFRLENSLWEPRWDSNVGKLKTTNADIRFNTKSESLLVKEDYAGGARFRFAYDPKEAKNTALIFEKNVTGTSDIIFENPIDDLKSLDGHQIIKVNGTADKHAFRLSGKHQKGIYTLSLQQRPEGFFTKVQERDDMAIYAQQAQAANTLFALRLNNKNSDIFDRTLPRKGLWLRVIDGHSNQWVQGKTAPVEGYRKGVQLGGEVFTWQNESNQLSIGLMGGQAEQRSTFHNPDTDNLTTGNVKGFGAGVYATWHQLQDKQTGAYADSWMQYQRFRHRINTEDGTERFTSKGITASIEAGYNALLAEHFTKKGNSLRVYLQPQAQLTYLGVNGKFSDSENAHVNLLGSRQLQTRVGVQAKAQFSLYKNIAIEPFAAVNALYHNKPFGVEMDGERRVINNKTAIESQLGVAVKIKSHLTLQATFNRQTGKHHQAKQGALNLQWTF
;
A
#
# COMPACT_ATOMS: atom_id res chain seq x y z
N VAL A 1 -26.99 45.99 3.37
CA VAL A 1 -28.29 45.39 3.08
C VAL A 1 -28.32 44.00 3.71
N PHE A 2 -29.28 43.71 4.57
CA PHE A 2 -29.51 42.39 5.15
C PHE A 2 -30.50 41.64 4.26
N ILE A 3 -30.10 40.51 3.69
CA ILE A 3 -31.00 39.60 2.99
C ILE A 3 -31.21 38.40 3.89
N ARG A 4 -32.40 38.21 4.42
CA ARG A 4 -32.76 37.09 5.27
C ARG A 4 -34.04 36.46 4.76
N ASP A 5 -34.04 35.14 4.60
CA ASP A 5 -35.16 34.30 4.17
C ASP A 5 -35.75 34.66 2.80
N SER A 6 -35.30 33.97 1.84
CA SER A 6 -35.78 33.70 0.46
C SER A 6 -36.95 34.51 -0.12
N THR A 7 -36.66 35.37 -1.07
CA THR A 7 -37.58 35.88 -2.08
C THR A 7 -36.84 36.10 -3.41
N GLU A 8 -37.55 35.95 -4.51
CA GLU A 8 -37.03 36.28 -5.86
C GLU A 8 -36.94 37.81 -5.97
N ILE A 9 -35.74 38.37 -6.10
CA ILE A 9 -35.54 39.79 -6.38
C ILE A 9 -35.46 39.95 -7.87
N ARG A 10 -36.50 40.51 -8.48
CA ARG A 10 -36.46 41.02 -9.85
C ARG A 10 -36.06 42.48 -9.81
N ASP A 11 -35.15 42.82 -10.65
CA ASP A 11 -34.47 44.06 -10.84
C ASP A 11 -35.36 45.31 -10.86
N TYR A 12 -35.11 46.24 -9.96
CA TYR A 12 -35.27 47.71 -10.14
C TYR A 12 -34.56 48.46 -9.01
N GLY A 13 -33.46 49.02 -9.30
CA GLY A 13 -32.75 50.21 -8.79
C GLY A 13 -32.66 50.53 -7.29
N THR A 14 -33.21 49.80 -6.37
CA THR A 14 -33.00 49.89 -4.93
C THR A 14 -33.47 48.60 -4.23
N CYS A 15 -32.54 47.85 -3.64
CA CYS A 15 -32.91 46.65 -2.88
C CYS A 15 -33.66 47.04 -1.60
N GLN A 16 -34.98 46.94 -1.61
CA GLN A 16 -35.79 46.72 -0.41
C GLN A 16 -36.23 45.26 -0.44
N ALA A 17 -35.76 44.46 0.52
CA ALA A 17 -36.18 43.10 0.70
C ALA A 17 -37.36 43.09 1.71
N GLU A 18 -38.56 42.90 1.23
CA GLU A 18 -39.71 42.58 2.06
C GLU A 18 -39.90 41.06 2.13
N LYS A 19 -40.29 40.59 3.30
CA LYS A 19 -40.44 39.19 3.72
C LYS A 19 -41.68 38.58 3.12
N PHE A 20 -41.51 37.56 2.25
CA PHE A 20 -42.63 36.68 1.90
C PHE A 20 -42.17 35.20 1.90
N GLY A 21 -42.68 34.43 2.87
CA GLY A 21 -42.77 32.98 2.83
C GLY A 21 -41.50 32.15 2.72
N SER A 22 -41.59 30.89 2.95
CA SER A 22 -40.54 29.87 3.05
C SER A 22 -39.98 29.37 1.69
N HIS A 23 -39.71 30.22 0.72
CA HIS A 23 -39.09 29.84 -0.57
C HIS A 23 -37.69 30.43 -0.78
N PRO A 24 -36.78 29.72 -1.46
CA PRO A 24 -35.42 30.21 -1.70
C PRO A 24 -35.42 31.47 -2.57
N LEU A 25 -34.60 32.45 -2.17
CA LEU A 25 -34.41 33.69 -2.91
C LEU A 25 -33.60 33.42 -4.19
N ILE A 26 -34.21 33.59 -5.35
CA ILE A 26 -33.52 33.56 -6.63
C ILE A 26 -33.32 35.00 -7.11
N VAL A 27 -32.09 35.52 -7.00
CA VAL A 27 -31.74 36.84 -7.52
C VAL A 27 -31.16 36.68 -8.90
N LYS A 28 -31.90 37.13 -9.91
CA LYS A 28 -31.46 37.21 -11.30
C LYS A 28 -31.08 38.64 -11.64
N SER A 29 -30.11 39.23 -10.97
CA SER A 29 -29.66 40.57 -11.28
C SER A 29 -28.30 40.92 -10.67
N HIS A 30 -27.72 42.05 -11.10
CA HIS A 30 -26.47 42.57 -10.62
C HIS A 30 -26.62 43.05 -9.18
N ILE A 31 -25.89 42.45 -8.23
CA ILE A 31 -25.87 42.98 -6.87
C ILE A 31 -24.73 43.97 -6.73
N PHE A 32 -25.09 45.25 -6.59
CA PHE A 32 -24.16 46.29 -6.21
C PHE A 32 -24.30 46.54 -4.71
N SER A 33 -23.23 46.37 -3.95
CA SER A 33 -23.40 46.47 -2.51
C SER A 33 -22.14 46.87 -1.76
N LEU A 34 -22.34 47.76 -0.81
CA LEU A 34 -21.43 48.05 0.28
C LEU A 34 -21.71 47.08 1.42
N GLY A 35 -21.01 45.95 1.47
CA GLY A 35 -21.04 45.01 2.56
C GLY A 35 -22.35 44.23 2.79
N PRO A 36 -22.95 43.54 1.79
CA PRO A 36 -24.10 42.69 2.05
C PRO A 36 -23.73 41.50 2.88
N LYS A 37 -24.63 41.16 3.79
CA LYS A 37 -24.60 39.91 4.53
C LYS A 37 -25.71 38.99 4.03
N ILE A 38 -25.32 37.81 3.54
CA ILE A 38 -26.22 36.81 2.98
C ILE A 38 -26.31 35.66 3.96
N LYS A 39 -27.53 35.35 4.40
CA LYS A 39 -27.78 34.35 5.43
C LYS A 39 -28.95 33.47 5.03
N ASN A 40 -28.80 32.17 5.12
CA ASN A 40 -29.81 31.16 4.83
C ASN A 40 -30.58 31.41 3.51
N SER A 41 -29.85 31.66 2.43
CA SER A 41 -30.43 32.11 1.17
C SER A 41 -29.81 31.43 -0.04
N HIS A 42 -30.54 31.39 -1.14
CA HIS A 42 -30.06 30.96 -2.46
C HIS A 42 -30.06 32.13 -3.41
N ILE A 43 -28.88 32.45 -3.97
CA ILE A 43 -28.72 33.57 -4.90
C ILE A 43 -28.11 33.04 -6.20
N ASN A 44 -28.75 33.37 -7.33
CA ASN A 44 -28.24 33.10 -8.65
C ASN A 44 -28.20 34.41 -9.45
N SER A 45 -27.00 34.89 -9.76
CA SER A 45 -26.75 36.10 -10.48
C SER A 45 -25.65 35.92 -11.52
N GLU A 46 -25.70 36.63 -12.63
CA GLU A 46 -24.58 36.62 -13.61
C GLU A 46 -23.35 37.30 -13.00
N ILE A 47 -23.53 38.46 -12.36
CA ILE A 47 -22.49 39.16 -11.65
C ILE A 47 -22.91 39.37 -10.20
N LEU A 48 -22.12 38.81 -9.28
CA LEU A 48 -22.41 38.87 -7.84
C LEU A 48 -21.92 40.20 -7.25
N SER A 49 -20.77 40.70 -7.64
CA SER A 49 -20.21 41.95 -7.14
C SER A 49 -19.19 42.56 -8.10
N VAL A 50 -19.13 43.89 -8.08
CA VAL A 50 -18.12 44.68 -8.74
C VAL A 50 -17.48 45.61 -7.70
N GLY A 51 -16.16 45.45 -7.42
CA GLY A 51 -15.44 46.23 -6.42
C GLY A 51 -14.97 47.58 -6.91
N ASN A 52 -14.11 47.61 -7.92
CA ASN A 52 -13.53 48.84 -8.46
C ASN A 52 -14.07 49.14 -9.87
N TYR A 53 -14.69 50.30 -10.03
CA TYR A 53 -15.34 50.71 -11.29
C TYR A 53 -14.39 50.76 -12.48
N THR A 54 -13.17 51.26 -12.32
CA THR A 54 -12.20 51.39 -13.42
C THR A 54 -11.74 50.04 -13.95
N GLU A 55 -11.53 49.05 -13.06
CA GLU A 55 -11.14 47.71 -13.43
C GLU A 55 -12.32 46.95 -14.07
N TRP A 56 -13.53 47.14 -13.56
CA TRP A 56 -14.76 46.63 -14.14
C TRP A 56 -15.02 47.15 -15.54
N ALA A 57 -14.91 48.49 -15.77
CA ALA A 57 -15.14 49.07 -17.08
C ALA A 57 -14.20 48.49 -18.16
N ASN A 58 -12.96 48.20 -17.80
CA ASN A 58 -11.99 47.60 -18.72
C ASN A 58 -12.27 46.12 -19.04
N GLN A 59 -12.86 45.38 -18.11
CA GLN A 59 -13.19 43.96 -18.32
C GLN A 59 -14.55 43.73 -18.98
N VAL A 60 -15.53 44.58 -18.72
CA VAL A 60 -16.91 44.44 -19.19
C VAL A 60 -17.18 45.07 -20.56
N ILE A 61 -16.36 46.02 -21.00
CA ILE A 61 -16.49 46.64 -22.34
C ILE A 61 -16.44 45.60 -23.48
N HIS A 62 -15.82 44.45 -23.26
CA HIS A 62 -15.82 43.35 -24.24
C HIS A 62 -17.08 42.47 -24.24
N HIS A 63 -17.99 42.59 -23.26
CA HIS A 63 -19.13 41.67 -23.12
C HIS A 63 -20.50 42.35 -23.04
N ILE A 64 -20.62 43.64 -22.76
CA ILE A 64 -21.92 44.32 -22.55
C ILE A 64 -21.93 45.71 -23.19
N GLU A 65 -22.15 45.77 -24.48
CA GLU A 65 -22.31 47.07 -25.19
C GLU A 65 -23.56 47.89 -24.78
N ASN A 66 -24.51 47.33 -24.04
CA ASN A 66 -25.82 47.96 -23.76
C ASN A 66 -26.10 48.37 -22.30
N TYR A 67 -25.17 48.17 -21.35
CA TYR A 67 -25.41 48.49 -19.91
C TYR A 67 -24.50 49.52 -19.29
N VAL A 68 -23.63 50.15 -20.04
CA VAL A 68 -22.59 51.09 -19.53
C VAL A 68 -23.18 52.40 -18.98
N SER A 69 -24.38 52.80 -19.38
CA SER A 69 -24.93 54.10 -18.98
C SER A 69 -25.48 54.17 -17.56
N PHE A 70 -25.86 53.04 -16.97
CA PHE A 70 -26.50 52.99 -15.66
C PHE A 70 -25.51 52.94 -14.48
N ALA A 71 -24.38 52.30 -14.65
CA ALA A 71 -23.37 52.12 -13.57
C ALA A 71 -22.56 53.42 -13.29
N ALA A 72 -22.43 54.32 -14.26
CA ALA A 72 -21.61 55.50 -14.13
C ALA A 72 -22.14 56.57 -13.13
N HIS A 73 -23.40 56.53 -12.78
CA HIS A 73 -24.04 57.56 -11.95
C HIS A 73 -24.03 57.30 -10.44
N LEU A 74 -23.66 56.13 -9.98
CA LEU A 74 -23.82 55.70 -8.57
C LEU A 74 -22.53 55.79 -7.73
N TYR A 75 -21.38 56.08 -8.29
CA TYR A 75 -20.08 55.90 -7.61
C TYR A 75 -19.16 57.13 -7.53
N SER A 76 -19.66 58.34 -7.54
CA SER A 76 -18.83 59.49 -7.21
C SER A 76 -18.93 59.86 -5.72
N GLY A 77 -18.07 59.28 -4.88
CA GLY A 77 -17.78 59.91 -3.60
C GLY A 77 -17.86 59.13 -2.30
N LEU A 78 -17.74 57.82 -2.29
CA LEU A 78 -17.65 57.03 -1.04
C LEU A 78 -16.44 56.12 -1.05
N ASP A 79 -15.77 56.10 0.09
CA ASP A 79 -14.57 55.27 0.36
C ASP A 79 -14.91 53.79 0.25
N PRO A 80 -14.27 53.01 -0.59
CA PRO A 80 -14.83 51.78 -1.12
C PRO A 80 -14.12 50.55 -0.61
N PHE A 81 -14.40 50.16 0.59
CA PHE A 81 -14.15 48.76 0.96
C PHE A 81 -15.41 47.91 0.72
N HIS A 82 -15.36 47.11 -0.34
CA HIS A 82 -16.48 46.27 -0.75
C HIS A 82 -16.28 44.86 -0.25
N TYR A 83 -17.19 44.35 0.57
CA TYR A 83 -17.16 42.97 0.99
C TYR A 83 -18.52 42.29 0.85
N ILE A 84 -18.49 40.95 0.71
CA ILE A 84 -19.66 40.08 0.78
C ILE A 84 -19.40 39.09 1.89
N GLU A 85 -20.39 38.86 2.74
CA GLU A 85 -20.36 37.82 3.79
C GLU A 85 -21.52 36.84 3.56
N VAL A 86 -21.19 35.55 3.40
CA VAL A 86 -22.14 34.46 3.14
C VAL A 86 -22.01 33.44 4.25
N THR A 87 -23.11 33.21 4.97
CA THR A 87 -23.13 32.35 6.17
C THR A 87 -24.36 31.44 6.21
N ASP A 88 -24.39 30.52 7.18
CA ASP A 88 -25.58 29.74 7.56
C ASP A 88 -26.18 28.91 6.42
N ASN A 89 -25.38 28.08 5.77
CA ASN A 89 -25.80 27.18 4.67
C ASN A 89 -26.37 27.91 3.44
N SER A 90 -25.91 29.13 3.20
CA SER A 90 -26.29 29.86 2.00
C SER A 90 -25.63 29.28 0.75
N HIS A 91 -26.33 29.35 -0.38
CA HIS A 91 -25.82 28.96 -1.68
C HIS A 91 -25.84 30.18 -2.61
N VAL A 92 -24.66 30.55 -3.08
CA VAL A 92 -24.47 31.75 -3.92
C VAL A 92 -23.87 31.31 -5.25
N ILE A 93 -24.45 31.77 -6.34
CA ILE A 93 -23.97 31.51 -7.70
C ILE A 93 -23.73 32.86 -8.39
N GLY A 94 -22.54 33.11 -8.88
CA GLY A 94 -22.24 34.35 -9.61
C GLY A 94 -20.77 34.68 -9.67
N GLN A 95 -20.42 35.55 -10.63
CA GLN A 95 -19.08 36.08 -10.83
C GLN A 95 -18.79 37.19 -9.82
N THR A 96 -17.57 37.25 -9.30
CA THR A 96 -17.04 38.39 -8.55
C THR A 96 -16.00 39.13 -9.42
N ILE A 97 -16.09 40.46 -9.48
CA ILE A 97 -15.14 41.30 -10.21
C ILE A 97 -14.61 42.35 -9.24
N SER A 98 -13.30 42.32 -8.97
CA SER A 98 -12.58 43.29 -8.11
C SER A 98 -13.23 43.49 -6.73
N LEU A 99 -13.79 42.44 -6.14
CA LEU A 99 -14.32 42.45 -4.79
C LEU A 99 -13.15 42.50 -3.79
N ASP A 100 -13.17 43.45 -2.82
CA ASP A 100 -12.07 43.61 -1.88
C ASP A 100 -11.98 42.44 -0.88
N GLU A 101 -13.11 41.98 -0.36
CA GLU A 101 -13.14 40.83 0.57
C GLU A 101 -14.39 39.96 0.37
N PHE A 102 -14.19 38.65 0.28
CA PHE A 102 -15.26 37.65 0.30
C PHE A 102 -15.11 36.73 1.48
N ARG A 103 -16.13 36.68 2.31
CA ARG A 103 -16.23 35.85 3.51
C ARG A 103 -17.25 34.75 3.30
N LEU A 104 -16.83 33.52 3.43
CA LEU A 104 -17.67 32.33 3.30
C LEU A 104 -17.57 31.48 4.56
N GLU A 105 -18.69 31.27 5.23
CA GLU A 105 -18.77 30.42 6.42
C GLU A 105 -19.92 29.45 6.28
N ASN A 106 -19.63 28.13 6.39
CA ASN A 106 -20.62 27.04 6.28
C ASN A 106 -21.54 27.21 5.04
N SER A 107 -21.00 27.60 3.90
CA SER A 107 -21.78 28.00 2.72
C SER A 107 -21.13 27.52 1.43
N LEU A 108 -21.91 27.54 0.34
CA LEU A 108 -21.47 27.16 -0.99
C LEU A 108 -21.44 28.39 -1.91
N TRP A 109 -20.31 28.59 -2.60
CA TRP A 109 -20.20 29.52 -3.71
C TRP A 109 -19.86 28.77 -5.01
N GLU A 110 -20.62 29.06 -6.06
CA GLU A 110 -20.32 28.62 -7.42
C GLU A 110 -19.90 29.86 -8.25
N PRO A 111 -18.58 30.11 -8.41
CA PRO A 111 -18.11 31.19 -9.27
C PRO A 111 -18.55 30.92 -10.72
N ARG A 112 -18.87 32.00 -11.43
CA ARG A 112 -19.09 31.94 -12.87
C ARG A 112 -17.96 32.67 -13.58
N TRP A 113 -17.53 32.13 -14.72
CA TRP A 113 -16.43 32.69 -15.53
C TRP A 113 -15.18 32.98 -14.68
N ASP A 114 -14.40 33.97 -15.08
CA ASP A 114 -13.19 34.38 -14.37
C ASP A 114 -13.57 35.35 -13.23
N SER A 115 -13.63 34.83 -12.03
CA SER A 115 -13.90 35.56 -10.80
C SER A 115 -12.62 36.03 -10.14
N ASN A 116 -12.62 37.23 -9.53
CA ASN A 116 -11.49 37.68 -8.75
C ASN A 116 -11.93 38.36 -7.45
N VAL A 117 -11.11 38.17 -6.40
CA VAL A 117 -11.30 38.76 -5.08
C VAL A 117 -9.97 39.25 -4.54
N GLY A 118 -9.98 40.36 -3.80
CA GLY A 118 -8.82 40.80 -3.04
C GLY A 118 -8.50 39.78 -1.97
N LYS A 119 -9.33 39.68 -0.96
CA LYS A 119 -9.17 38.76 0.17
C LYS A 119 -10.28 37.73 0.23
N LEU A 120 -9.89 36.47 0.30
CA LEU A 120 -10.81 35.34 0.48
C LEU A 120 -10.68 34.79 1.92
N LYS A 121 -11.76 34.86 2.67
CA LYS A 121 -11.85 34.27 4.02
C LYS A 121 -12.83 33.11 3.99
N THR A 122 -12.40 31.94 4.38
CA THR A 122 -13.23 30.74 4.33
C THR A 122 -13.18 29.98 5.65
N THR A 123 -14.34 29.51 6.09
CA THR A 123 -14.48 28.61 7.24
C THR A 123 -15.49 27.55 6.89
N ASN A 124 -15.05 26.30 6.74
CA ASN A 124 -15.91 25.17 6.34
C ASN A 124 -16.79 25.51 5.12
N ALA A 125 -16.20 26.14 4.12
CA ALA A 125 -16.89 26.61 2.92
C ALA A 125 -16.59 25.71 1.72
N ASP A 126 -17.58 25.60 0.83
CA ASP A 126 -17.42 24.96 -0.48
C ASP A 126 -17.35 26.01 -1.58
N ILE A 127 -16.36 25.86 -2.47
CA ILE A 127 -16.24 26.67 -3.70
C ILE A 127 -16.23 25.68 -4.85
N ARG A 128 -17.26 25.72 -5.72
CA ARG A 128 -17.50 24.70 -6.74
C ARG A 128 -17.39 25.25 -8.14
N PHE A 129 -16.49 24.69 -8.92
CA PHE A 129 -16.31 24.97 -10.33
C PHE A 129 -17.11 23.98 -11.16
N ASN A 130 -18.08 24.46 -11.92
CA ASN A 130 -19.00 23.61 -12.70
C ASN A 130 -18.49 23.37 -14.12
N THR A 131 -17.70 24.30 -14.66
CA THR A 131 -17.19 24.23 -16.03
C THR A 131 -15.69 24.58 -16.10
N LYS A 132 -15.04 24.09 -17.16
CA LYS A 132 -13.61 24.36 -17.44
C LYS A 132 -13.26 25.81 -17.77
N SER A 133 -14.23 26.67 -17.92
CA SER A 133 -14.06 28.11 -18.18
C SER A 133 -14.18 28.96 -16.92
N GLU A 134 -14.41 28.36 -15.77
CA GLU A 134 -14.50 29.07 -14.49
C GLU A 134 -13.13 29.11 -13.82
N SER A 135 -12.73 30.28 -13.33
CA SER A 135 -11.50 30.47 -12.57
C SER A 135 -11.70 31.42 -11.40
N LEU A 136 -10.81 31.33 -10.41
CA LEU A 136 -10.78 32.22 -9.25
C LEU A 136 -9.36 32.75 -9.02
N LEU A 137 -9.23 34.06 -9.05
CA LEU A 137 -8.02 34.78 -8.69
C LEU A 137 -8.18 35.39 -7.29
N VAL A 138 -7.28 35.03 -6.36
CA VAL A 138 -7.17 35.63 -5.02
C VAL A 138 -5.92 36.52 -5.00
N LYS A 139 -6.09 37.83 -4.77
CA LYS A 139 -5.00 38.83 -4.88
C LYS A 139 -4.18 38.99 -3.60
N GLU A 140 -4.73 38.60 -2.42
CA GLU A 140 -4.07 38.71 -1.12
C GLU A 140 -3.75 37.36 -0.52
N ASP A 141 -3.14 37.39 0.69
CA ASP A 141 -2.82 36.14 1.42
C ASP A 141 -4.09 35.34 1.73
N TYR A 142 -4.01 34.03 1.59
CA TYR A 142 -5.09 33.10 1.86
C TYR A 142 -4.73 32.15 3.00
N ALA A 143 -5.63 31.98 3.97
CA ALA A 143 -5.37 31.21 5.19
C ALA A 143 -6.02 29.81 5.21
N GLY A 144 -6.51 29.31 4.09
CA GLY A 144 -7.14 27.99 3.99
C GLY A 144 -8.60 27.97 4.47
N GLY A 145 -9.15 26.76 4.69
CA GLY A 145 -10.50 26.56 5.22
C GLY A 145 -11.58 26.26 4.18
N ALA A 146 -11.26 26.24 2.88
CA ALA A 146 -12.21 25.87 1.82
C ALA A 146 -12.05 24.43 1.36
N ARG A 147 -13.14 23.90 0.78
CA ARG A 147 -13.16 22.75 -0.10
C ARG A 147 -13.41 23.25 -1.53
N PHE A 148 -12.40 23.11 -2.39
CA PHE A 148 -12.50 23.45 -3.80
C PHE A 148 -12.96 22.24 -4.58
N ARG A 149 -14.15 22.30 -5.16
CA ARG A 149 -14.81 21.19 -5.86
C ARG A 149 -14.78 21.43 -7.37
N PHE A 150 -14.39 20.41 -8.11
CA PHE A 150 -14.36 20.43 -9.57
C PHE A 150 -15.38 19.44 -10.10
N ALA A 151 -16.45 19.93 -10.73
CA ALA A 151 -17.50 19.11 -11.33
C ALA A 151 -17.21 18.74 -12.80
N TYR A 152 -16.02 19.03 -13.30
CA TYR A 152 -15.55 18.69 -14.64
C TYR A 152 -14.22 17.92 -14.58
N ASP A 153 -13.84 17.27 -15.68
CA ASP A 153 -12.54 16.59 -15.76
C ASP A 153 -11.42 17.66 -15.85
N PRO A 154 -10.49 17.72 -14.88
CA PRO A 154 -9.44 18.75 -14.85
C PRO A 154 -8.56 18.80 -16.10
N LYS A 155 -8.44 17.70 -16.84
CA LYS A 155 -7.68 17.67 -18.12
C LYS A 155 -8.31 18.54 -19.21
N GLU A 156 -9.60 18.86 -19.09
CA GLU A 156 -10.30 19.71 -20.04
C GLU A 156 -10.05 21.19 -19.82
N ALA A 157 -9.53 21.56 -18.63
CA ALA A 157 -9.20 22.94 -18.31
C ALA A 157 -8.01 23.41 -19.15
N LYS A 158 -8.20 24.48 -19.90
CA LYS A 158 -7.11 25.13 -20.66
C LYS A 158 -6.21 25.98 -19.77
N ASN A 159 -6.76 26.52 -18.68
CA ASN A 159 -6.11 27.41 -17.73
C ASN A 159 -6.24 26.86 -16.32
N THR A 160 -5.34 27.27 -15.43
CA THR A 160 -5.41 26.93 -14.00
C THR A 160 -6.63 27.59 -13.37
N ALA A 161 -7.51 26.80 -12.77
CA ALA A 161 -8.77 27.28 -12.20
C ALA A 161 -8.58 28.11 -10.92
N LEU A 162 -7.52 27.84 -10.12
CA LEU A 162 -7.23 28.53 -8.86
C LEU A 162 -5.89 29.26 -8.95
N ILE A 163 -5.89 30.57 -8.71
CA ILE A 163 -4.70 31.40 -8.78
C ILE A 163 -4.61 32.25 -7.50
N PHE A 164 -3.51 32.13 -6.78
CA PHE A 164 -3.18 32.93 -5.61
C PHE A 164 -1.96 33.80 -5.91
N GLU A 165 -2.13 35.11 -5.81
CA GLU A 165 -1.03 36.05 -6.11
C GLU A 165 -0.02 36.19 -4.98
N LYS A 166 -0.45 35.97 -3.74
CA LYS A 166 0.40 36.04 -2.55
C LYS A 166 0.50 34.69 -1.83
N ASN A 167 0.73 34.72 -0.53
CA ASN A 167 1.02 33.50 0.25
C ASN A 167 -0.24 32.72 0.58
N VAL A 168 -0.09 31.39 0.66
CA VAL A 168 -1.13 30.47 1.07
C VAL A 168 -0.68 29.73 2.32
N THR A 169 -1.45 29.88 3.40
CA THR A 169 -1.23 29.21 4.68
C THR A 169 -2.46 28.38 5.05
N GLY A 170 -2.34 27.57 6.10
CA GLY A 170 -3.44 26.70 6.54
C GLY A 170 -3.68 25.54 5.57
N THR A 171 -4.89 24.98 5.59
CA THR A 171 -5.21 23.79 4.79
C THR A 171 -6.55 23.93 4.08
N SER A 172 -6.61 23.50 2.83
CA SER A 172 -7.81 23.40 1.99
C SER A 172 -7.86 22.06 1.27
N ASP A 173 -9.07 21.58 0.99
CA ASP A 173 -9.28 20.34 0.26
C ASP A 173 -9.56 20.59 -1.22
N ILE A 174 -9.02 19.74 -2.08
CA ILE A 174 -9.34 19.65 -3.51
C ILE A 174 -10.18 18.40 -3.71
N ILE A 175 -11.33 18.55 -4.35
CA ILE A 175 -12.30 17.47 -4.56
C ILE A 175 -12.65 17.38 -6.04
N PHE A 176 -12.40 16.25 -6.69
CA PHE A 176 -12.92 15.96 -8.01
C PHE A 176 -14.24 15.19 -7.83
N GLU A 177 -15.37 15.79 -8.23
CA GLU A 177 -16.69 15.21 -8.02
C GLU A 177 -17.03 14.09 -9.00
N ASN A 178 -16.49 14.15 -10.20
CA ASN A 178 -16.70 13.14 -11.23
C ASN A 178 -15.62 12.06 -11.21
N PRO A 179 -15.96 10.79 -11.49
CA PRO A 179 -14.98 9.76 -11.73
C PRO A 179 -14.03 10.14 -12.86
N ILE A 180 -12.74 9.96 -12.66
CA ILE A 180 -11.72 10.25 -13.67
C ILE A 180 -11.43 8.96 -14.42
N ASP A 181 -11.84 8.89 -15.68
CA ASP A 181 -11.69 7.68 -16.49
C ASP A 181 -10.27 7.40 -16.94
N ASP A 182 -9.48 8.40 -17.19
CA ASP A 182 -8.08 8.28 -17.58
C ASP A 182 -7.17 9.06 -16.64
N LEU A 183 -6.80 8.44 -15.49
CA LEU A 183 -5.90 9.06 -14.52
C LEU A 183 -4.56 9.45 -15.13
N LYS A 184 -4.02 8.66 -16.08
CA LYS A 184 -2.69 8.93 -16.67
C LYS A 184 -2.66 10.25 -17.42
N SER A 185 -3.76 10.67 -18.00
CA SER A 185 -3.84 11.93 -18.73
C SER A 185 -3.76 13.17 -17.82
N LEU A 186 -3.95 12.98 -16.51
CA LEU A 186 -3.85 14.07 -15.53
C LEU A 186 -2.44 14.28 -14.99
N ASP A 187 -1.48 13.45 -15.34
CA ASP A 187 -0.13 13.62 -14.80
C ASP A 187 0.50 14.93 -15.21
N GLY A 188 0.93 15.73 -14.21
CA GLY A 188 1.57 17.00 -14.42
C GLY A 188 0.65 18.20 -14.70
N HIS A 189 -0.68 18.06 -14.61
CA HIS A 189 -1.60 19.20 -14.74
C HIS A 189 -1.49 20.14 -13.54
N GLN A 190 -1.36 21.44 -13.79
CA GLN A 190 -1.40 22.49 -12.76
C GLN A 190 -2.86 22.78 -12.37
N ILE A 191 -3.25 22.39 -11.16
CA ILE A 191 -4.59 22.67 -10.62
C ILE A 191 -4.62 24.01 -9.88
N ILE A 192 -3.52 24.37 -9.23
CA ILE A 192 -3.41 25.60 -8.43
C ILE A 192 -2.10 26.28 -8.78
N LYS A 193 -2.19 27.58 -9.12
CA LYS A 193 -1.04 28.46 -9.29
C LYS A 193 -0.87 29.29 -8.02
N VAL A 194 0.35 29.41 -7.51
CA VAL A 194 0.71 30.26 -6.38
C VAL A 194 1.92 31.10 -6.78
N ASN A 195 1.75 32.43 -6.85
CA ASN A 195 2.85 33.33 -7.18
C ASN A 195 3.70 33.70 -5.94
N GLY A 196 3.13 33.56 -4.74
CA GLY A 196 3.83 33.69 -3.46
C GLY A 196 4.40 32.38 -2.94
N THR A 197 4.38 32.21 -1.63
CA THR A 197 4.77 30.96 -0.95
C THR A 197 3.54 30.19 -0.51
N ALA A 198 3.65 28.87 -0.42
CA ALA A 198 2.58 28.01 0.13
C ALA A 198 3.14 27.05 1.18
N ASP A 199 2.39 26.85 2.25
CA ASP A 199 2.70 25.82 3.23
C ASP A 199 2.75 24.43 2.60
N LYS A 200 3.57 23.51 3.15
CA LYS A 200 3.78 22.16 2.59
C LYS A 200 2.48 21.38 2.38
N HIS A 201 1.45 21.65 3.16
CA HIS A 201 0.16 20.96 3.11
C HIS A 201 -1.03 21.92 2.95
N ALA A 202 -0.79 23.06 2.27
CA ALA A 202 -1.83 24.06 2.06
C ALA A 202 -3.02 23.51 1.27
N PHE A 203 -2.78 22.55 0.38
CA PHE A 203 -3.83 21.86 -0.36
C PHE A 203 -3.61 20.35 -0.29
N ARG A 204 -4.71 19.60 -0.07
CA ARG A 204 -4.70 18.16 -0.12
C ARG A 204 -5.83 17.65 -1.01
N LEU A 205 -5.56 16.61 -1.76
CA LEU A 205 -6.58 15.92 -2.54
C LEU A 205 -7.46 15.10 -1.59
N SER A 206 -8.75 15.36 -1.58
CA SER A 206 -9.72 14.66 -0.74
C SER A 206 -10.43 13.57 -1.53
N GLY A 207 -10.57 12.40 -0.91
CA GLY A 207 -11.14 11.21 -1.53
C GLY A 207 -10.08 10.31 -2.18
N LYS A 208 -10.53 9.11 -2.53
CA LYS A 208 -9.70 8.14 -3.25
C LYS A 208 -9.84 8.33 -4.75
N HIS A 209 -8.74 8.57 -5.42
CA HIS A 209 -8.69 8.67 -6.87
C HIS A 209 -7.74 7.60 -7.41
N GLN A 210 -8.25 6.36 -7.48
CA GLN A 210 -7.49 5.19 -7.88
C GLN A 210 -8.18 4.50 -9.06
N LYS A 211 -7.39 4.02 -10.03
CA LYS A 211 -7.86 3.19 -11.13
C LYS A 211 -6.80 2.17 -11.51
N GLY A 212 -7.14 0.89 -11.38
CA GLY A 212 -6.17 -0.18 -11.55
C GLY A 212 -4.97 0.02 -10.61
N ILE A 213 -3.77 0.01 -11.17
CA ILE A 213 -2.52 0.19 -10.41
C ILE A 213 -2.15 1.65 -10.11
N TYR A 214 -2.93 2.63 -10.58
CA TYR A 214 -2.58 4.04 -10.48
C TYR A 214 -3.41 4.75 -9.41
N THR A 215 -2.79 5.73 -8.76
CA THR A 215 -3.41 6.68 -7.84
C THR A 215 -3.01 8.10 -8.21
N LEU A 216 -3.92 9.04 -7.97
CA LEU A 216 -3.71 10.47 -8.16
C LEU A 216 -3.36 11.11 -6.81
N SER A 217 -2.39 12.01 -6.83
CA SER A 217 -1.98 12.83 -5.70
C SER A 217 -1.73 14.27 -6.14
N LEU A 218 -1.55 15.19 -5.19
CA LEU A 218 -1.06 16.55 -5.47
C LEU A 218 0.44 16.63 -5.15
N GLN A 219 1.19 17.21 -6.08
CA GLN A 219 2.60 17.52 -5.90
C GLN A 219 2.78 19.03 -5.83
N GLN A 220 3.35 19.54 -4.75
CA GLN A 220 3.76 20.92 -4.63
C GLN A 220 5.05 21.17 -5.44
N ARG A 221 5.06 22.21 -6.23
CA ARG A 221 6.22 22.77 -6.95
C ARG A 221 6.31 24.27 -6.66
N PRO A 222 7.42 24.96 -7.02
CA PRO A 222 7.55 26.40 -6.78
C PRO A 222 6.39 27.23 -7.35
N GLU A 223 5.79 26.80 -8.47
CA GLU A 223 4.72 27.52 -9.16
C GLU A 223 3.32 27.18 -8.64
N GLY A 224 3.17 26.27 -7.67
CA GLY A 224 1.88 25.84 -7.13
C GLY A 224 1.71 24.34 -6.99
N PHE A 225 0.49 23.84 -7.18
CA PHE A 225 0.16 22.44 -7.00
C PHE A 225 -0.28 21.79 -8.31
N PHE A 226 0.33 20.63 -8.56
CA PHE A 226 0.14 19.85 -9.78
C PHE A 226 -0.40 18.47 -9.43
N THR A 227 -1.23 17.93 -10.27
CA THR A 227 -1.59 16.50 -10.18
C THR A 227 -0.39 15.63 -10.49
N LYS A 228 -0.23 14.57 -9.75
CA LYS A 228 0.79 13.54 -9.98
C LYS A 228 0.13 12.17 -9.99
N VAL A 229 0.30 11.45 -11.08
CA VAL A 229 -0.14 10.07 -11.21
C VAL A 229 1.03 9.15 -10.88
N GLN A 230 0.82 8.25 -9.96
CA GLN A 230 1.83 7.31 -9.53
C GLN A 230 1.24 5.92 -9.34
N GLU A 231 2.11 4.90 -9.29
CA GLU A 231 1.67 3.57 -8.97
C GLU A 231 1.33 3.44 -7.48
N ARG A 232 0.22 2.80 -7.19
CA ARG A 232 -0.26 2.51 -5.83
C ARG A 232 0.82 1.79 -5.02
N ASP A 233 1.02 2.20 -3.78
CA ASP A 233 2.04 1.64 -2.90
C ASP A 233 1.67 0.26 -2.37
N ASP A 234 0.38 -0.05 -2.26
CA ASP A 234 -0.10 -1.36 -1.86
C ASP A 234 0.28 -2.48 -2.84
N MET A 235 0.57 -2.16 -4.12
CA MET A 235 1.10 -3.13 -5.09
C MET A 235 2.38 -3.82 -4.58
N ALA A 236 3.24 -3.07 -3.89
CA ALA A 236 4.45 -3.61 -3.31
C ALA A 236 4.14 -4.62 -2.20
N ILE A 237 3.17 -4.30 -1.35
CA ILE A 237 2.73 -5.18 -0.26
C ILE A 237 2.01 -6.42 -0.80
N TYR A 238 1.13 -6.28 -1.80
CA TYR A 238 0.48 -7.44 -2.45
C TYR A 238 1.51 -8.43 -3.01
N ALA A 239 2.52 -7.93 -3.72
CA ALA A 239 3.57 -8.76 -4.30
C ALA A 239 4.35 -9.53 -3.22
N GLN A 240 4.71 -8.88 -2.11
CA GLN A 240 5.40 -9.53 -1.00
C GLN A 240 4.50 -10.53 -0.27
N GLN A 241 3.22 -10.22 -0.05
CA GLN A 241 2.28 -11.14 0.59
C GLN A 241 2.02 -12.38 -0.27
N ALA A 242 2.06 -12.28 -1.60
CA ALA A 242 2.01 -13.43 -2.51
C ALA A 242 3.18 -14.39 -2.28
N GLN A 243 4.39 -13.86 -2.12
CA GLN A 243 5.57 -14.67 -1.80
C GLN A 243 5.48 -15.24 -0.39
N ALA A 244 5.10 -14.44 0.60
CA ALA A 244 4.99 -14.89 1.99
C ALA A 244 4.01 -16.06 2.12
N ALA A 245 2.80 -15.96 1.55
CA ALA A 245 1.80 -17.02 1.59
C ALA A 245 2.28 -18.35 0.99
N ASN A 246 3.17 -18.29 -0.01
CA ASN A 246 3.73 -19.49 -0.63
C ASN A 246 4.97 -20.06 0.07
N THR A 247 5.64 -19.29 0.95
CA THR A 247 6.93 -19.72 1.53
C THR A 247 6.95 -19.85 3.05
N LEU A 248 5.95 -19.35 3.76
CA LEU A 248 5.91 -19.34 5.24
C LEU A 248 5.99 -20.74 5.86
N PHE A 249 5.41 -21.75 5.21
CA PHE A 249 5.39 -23.15 5.70
C PHE A 249 6.35 -24.08 4.95
N ALA A 250 7.29 -23.55 4.16
CA ALA A 250 8.27 -24.37 3.46
C ALA A 250 9.16 -25.15 4.44
N LEU A 251 9.34 -26.44 4.15
CA LEU A 251 10.11 -27.37 4.96
C LEU A 251 11.17 -28.09 4.14
N ARG A 252 12.21 -28.54 4.82
CA ARG A 252 13.24 -29.46 4.36
C ARG A 252 13.30 -30.65 5.30
N LEU A 253 13.98 -31.71 4.87
CA LEU A 253 14.19 -32.86 5.73
C LEU A 253 14.77 -32.45 7.09
N ASN A 254 15.86 -31.69 7.12
CA ASN A 254 16.51 -31.25 8.36
C ASN A 254 15.65 -30.42 9.31
N ASN A 255 14.51 -29.88 8.85
CA ASN A 255 13.58 -29.15 9.72
C ASN A 255 12.65 -30.06 10.50
N LYS A 256 12.49 -31.31 10.08
CA LYS A 256 11.61 -32.30 10.68
C LYS A 256 12.41 -33.39 11.43
N ASN A 257 13.44 -33.89 10.78
CA ASN A 257 14.24 -35.00 11.33
C ASN A 257 15.71 -34.83 10.88
N SER A 258 16.59 -34.55 11.83
CA SER A 258 18.03 -34.50 11.59
C SER A 258 18.72 -35.87 11.70
N ASP A 259 18.05 -36.88 12.31
CA ASP A 259 18.63 -38.12 12.73
C ASP A 259 18.18 -39.33 11.92
N ILE A 260 17.70 -39.15 10.69
CA ILE A 260 17.16 -40.23 9.86
C ILE A 260 18.12 -41.38 9.63
N PHE A 261 19.43 -41.14 9.72
CA PHE A 261 20.43 -42.18 9.48
C PHE A 261 20.87 -42.92 10.76
N ASP A 262 20.30 -42.63 11.93
CA ASP A 262 20.62 -43.31 13.15
C ASP A 262 19.73 -44.57 13.32
N ARG A 263 20.34 -45.75 13.15
CA ARG A 263 19.65 -47.04 13.27
C ARG A 263 19.22 -47.41 14.68
N THR A 264 19.81 -46.76 15.67
CA THR A 264 19.58 -47.10 17.09
C THR A 264 18.32 -46.46 17.66
N LEU A 265 17.70 -45.55 16.95
CA LEU A 265 16.54 -44.82 17.43
C LEU A 265 15.24 -45.48 17.02
N PRO A 266 14.30 -45.69 17.96
CA PRO A 266 12.92 -45.94 17.60
C PRO A 266 12.40 -44.73 16.80
N ARG A 267 11.71 -44.99 15.69
CA ARG A 267 11.46 -43.95 14.71
C ARG A 267 10.03 -43.45 14.72
N LYS A 268 9.44 -43.37 15.89
CA LYS A 268 8.27 -42.54 16.13
C LYS A 268 8.69 -41.35 16.97
N GLY A 269 8.41 -40.19 16.51
CA GLY A 269 8.80 -39.00 17.21
C GLY A 269 7.88 -37.81 16.91
N LEU A 270 8.00 -36.83 17.74
CA LEU A 270 7.37 -35.51 17.56
C LEU A 270 8.46 -34.49 17.27
N TRP A 271 8.15 -33.56 16.41
CA TRP A 271 9.02 -32.41 16.18
C TRP A 271 8.25 -31.09 16.30
N LEU A 272 8.95 -30.10 16.79
CA LEU A 272 8.49 -28.70 16.89
C LEU A 272 9.54 -27.79 16.26
N ARG A 273 9.09 -26.86 15.43
CA ARG A 273 9.93 -25.84 14.81
C ARG A 273 9.37 -24.47 15.07
N VAL A 274 10.23 -23.55 15.54
CA VAL A 274 9.94 -22.13 15.68
C VAL A 274 10.84 -21.34 14.73
N ILE A 275 10.27 -20.41 13.99
CA ILE A 275 11.01 -19.55 13.04
C ILE A 275 10.82 -18.08 13.38
N ASP A 276 11.87 -17.32 13.17
CA ASP A 276 11.88 -15.86 13.14
C ASP A 276 12.77 -15.39 11.98
N GLY A 277 12.33 -14.38 11.23
CA GLY A 277 13.08 -13.95 10.06
C GLY A 277 12.71 -12.56 9.57
N HIS A 278 13.64 -12.01 8.80
CA HIS A 278 13.51 -10.70 8.16
C HIS A 278 13.88 -10.80 6.68
N SER A 279 13.21 -10.02 5.84
CA SER A 279 13.48 -9.97 4.40
C SER A 279 13.30 -8.57 3.84
N ASN A 280 14.11 -8.23 2.83
CA ASN A 280 13.98 -7.06 1.99
C ASN A 280 13.76 -7.50 0.55
N GLN A 281 12.75 -6.91 -0.10
CA GLN A 281 12.34 -7.29 -1.45
C GLN A 281 12.05 -6.06 -2.29
N TRP A 282 12.61 -6.01 -3.48
CA TRP A 282 12.39 -4.93 -4.45
C TRP A 282 11.35 -5.35 -5.46
N VAL A 283 10.24 -4.64 -5.46
CA VAL A 283 9.15 -4.83 -6.42
C VAL A 283 9.38 -3.94 -7.62
N GLN A 284 9.11 -4.45 -8.81
CA GLN A 284 9.22 -3.70 -10.06
C GLN A 284 8.41 -2.39 -9.98
N GLY A 285 9.01 -1.28 -10.40
CA GLY A 285 8.39 0.04 -10.37
C GLY A 285 8.49 0.76 -9.02
N LYS A 286 9.11 0.15 -7.99
CA LYS A 286 9.32 0.78 -6.69
C LYS A 286 10.81 1.05 -6.44
N THR A 287 11.10 2.22 -5.88
CA THR A 287 12.47 2.72 -5.61
C THR A 287 13.03 2.20 -4.30
N ALA A 288 12.17 1.86 -3.33
CA ALA A 288 12.53 1.33 -2.02
C ALA A 288 12.14 -0.16 -1.88
N PRO A 289 12.80 -0.92 -1.00
CA PRO A 289 12.41 -2.29 -0.71
C PRO A 289 11.17 -2.37 0.18
N VAL A 290 10.45 -3.48 0.08
CA VAL A 290 9.47 -3.89 1.09
C VAL A 290 10.18 -4.70 2.16
N GLU A 291 10.09 -4.27 3.40
CA GLU A 291 10.60 -5.00 4.56
C GLU A 291 9.57 -6.00 5.05
N GLY A 292 10.00 -7.20 5.39
CA GLY A 292 9.14 -8.28 5.89
C GLY A 292 9.70 -8.93 7.14
N TYR A 293 8.87 -9.05 8.19
CA TYR A 293 9.19 -9.74 9.44
C TYR A 293 8.26 -10.94 9.59
N ARG A 294 8.83 -12.15 9.62
CA ARG A 294 8.08 -13.40 9.71
C ARG A 294 8.32 -14.13 11.02
N LYS A 295 7.24 -14.73 11.52
CA LYS A 295 7.27 -15.63 12.68
C LYS A 295 6.40 -16.83 12.42
N GLY A 296 6.78 -17.99 12.95
CA GLY A 296 5.95 -19.17 12.76
C GLY A 296 6.31 -20.29 13.73
N VAL A 297 5.33 -21.15 13.92
CA VAL A 297 5.46 -22.39 14.68
C VAL A 297 4.87 -23.51 13.84
N GLN A 298 5.62 -24.61 13.68
CA GLN A 298 5.21 -25.81 13.02
C GLN A 298 5.48 -27.01 13.93
N LEU A 299 4.61 -27.98 13.90
CA LEU A 299 4.75 -29.21 14.65
C LEU A 299 4.31 -30.39 13.78
N GLY A 300 4.81 -31.56 14.09
CA GLY A 300 4.40 -32.80 13.44
C GLY A 300 4.96 -34.03 14.14
N GLY A 301 4.61 -35.17 13.62
CA GLY A 301 5.09 -36.44 14.15
C GLY A 301 4.76 -37.62 13.25
N GLU A 302 5.54 -38.67 13.38
CA GLU A 302 5.36 -39.92 12.65
C GLU A 302 4.19 -40.72 13.22
N VAL A 303 3.22 -41.08 12.37
CA VAL A 303 2.08 -41.94 12.71
C VAL A 303 2.32 -43.38 12.29
N PHE A 304 3.15 -43.57 11.26
CA PHE A 304 3.52 -44.88 10.75
C PHE A 304 5.00 -44.94 10.45
N THR A 305 5.65 -46.04 10.84
CA THR A 305 7.04 -46.35 10.49
C THR A 305 7.17 -47.82 10.13
N TRP A 306 7.81 -48.08 8.99
CA TRP A 306 8.19 -49.41 8.54
C TRP A 306 9.71 -49.44 8.36
N GLN A 307 10.33 -50.54 8.78
CA GLN A 307 11.79 -50.71 8.70
C GLN A 307 12.14 -52.16 8.38
N ASN A 308 13.14 -52.34 7.54
CA ASN A 308 13.84 -53.64 7.35
C ASN A 308 15.34 -53.42 7.54
N GLU A 309 16.16 -54.40 7.20
CA GLU A 309 17.62 -54.34 7.37
C GLU A 309 18.28 -53.19 6.60
N SER A 310 17.74 -52.81 5.45
CA SER A 310 18.35 -51.85 4.51
C SER A 310 17.58 -50.57 4.31
N ASN A 311 16.32 -50.49 4.72
CA ASN A 311 15.44 -49.38 4.41
C ASN A 311 14.52 -49.02 5.56
N GLN A 312 14.18 -47.75 5.68
CA GLN A 312 13.12 -47.25 6.55
C GLN A 312 12.23 -46.28 5.83
N LEU A 313 10.93 -46.41 6.06
CA LEU A 313 9.90 -45.48 5.60
C LEU A 313 9.13 -44.96 6.81
N SER A 314 9.03 -43.65 6.94
CA SER A 314 8.21 -43.00 7.97
C SER A 314 7.16 -42.10 7.30
N ILE A 315 5.92 -42.16 7.80
CA ILE A 315 4.83 -41.30 7.35
C ILE A 315 4.32 -40.53 8.57
N GLY A 316 4.12 -39.22 8.42
CA GLY A 316 3.71 -38.37 9.51
C GLY A 316 2.68 -37.30 9.11
N LEU A 317 2.10 -36.71 10.15
CA LEU A 317 1.20 -35.57 10.05
C LEU A 317 1.92 -34.31 10.53
N MET A 318 1.52 -33.15 9.99
CA MET A 318 2.08 -31.87 10.39
C MET A 318 1.08 -30.76 10.30
N GLY A 319 1.31 -29.71 11.09
CA GLY A 319 0.54 -28.47 11.04
C GLY A 319 1.33 -27.32 11.62
N GLY A 320 0.78 -26.10 11.44
CA GLY A 320 1.43 -24.92 11.98
C GLY A 320 0.66 -23.64 11.74
N GLN A 321 1.14 -22.58 12.37
CA GLN A 321 0.67 -21.23 12.22
C GLN A 321 1.86 -20.30 11.97
N ALA A 322 1.69 -19.36 11.05
CA ALA A 322 2.72 -18.37 10.75
C ALA A 322 2.11 -17.05 10.35
N GLU A 323 2.87 -15.98 10.55
CA GLU A 323 2.53 -14.63 10.10
C GLU A 323 3.76 -13.94 9.52
N GLN A 324 3.50 -12.97 8.63
CA GLN A 324 4.49 -12.01 8.19
C GLN A 324 3.87 -10.61 8.19
N ARG A 325 4.56 -9.68 8.81
CA ARG A 325 4.29 -8.25 8.74
C ARG A 325 5.19 -7.63 7.68
N SER A 326 4.63 -6.70 6.93
CA SER A 326 5.31 -6.05 5.82
C SER A 326 5.19 -4.56 5.93
N THR A 327 6.24 -3.84 5.56
CA THR A 327 6.27 -2.38 5.59
C THR A 327 6.91 -1.88 4.29
N PHE A 328 6.25 -0.94 3.65
CA PHE A 328 6.79 -0.20 2.52
C PHE A 328 6.70 1.30 2.82
N HIS A 329 7.84 1.96 2.83
CA HIS A 329 7.93 3.41 2.93
C HIS A 329 8.29 3.96 1.54
N ASN A 330 7.40 4.77 0.98
CA ASN A 330 7.61 5.38 -0.32
C ASN A 330 8.46 6.65 -0.14
N PRO A 331 9.72 6.69 -0.63
CA PRO A 331 10.59 7.86 -0.43
C PRO A 331 10.15 9.10 -1.22
N ASP A 332 9.30 8.94 -2.24
CA ASP A 332 8.85 10.05 -3.08
C ASP A 332 7.66 10.82 -2.47
N THR A 333 6.85 10.13 -1.65
CA THR A 333 5.63 10.69 -1.05
C THR A 333 5.65 10.73 0.47
N ASP A 334 6.66 10.08 1.09
CA ASP A 334 6.76 9.84 2.54
C ASP A 334 5.63 8.94 3.10
N ASN A 335 4.84 8.30 2.23
CA ASN A 335 3.72 7.46 2.61
C ASN A 335 4.18 6.12 3.19
N LEU A 336 3.49 5.66 4.22
CA LEU A 336 3.73 4.38 4.87
C LEU A 336 2.60 3.40 4.57
N THR A 337 2.91 2.34 3.82
CA THR A 337 1.98 1.23 3.58
C THR A 337 2.41 0.01 4.38
N THR A 338 1.49 -0.58 5.12
CA THR A 338 1.76 -1.77 5.94
C THR A 338 0.89 -2.94 5.55
N GLY A 339 1.40 -4.15 5.74
CA GLY A 339 0.68 -5.39 5.48
C GLY A 339 0.85 -6.42 6.57
N ASN A 340 -0.14 -7.29 6.70
CA ASN A 340 -0.04 -8.48 7.54
C ASN A 340 -0.67 -9.67 6.81
N VAL A 341 0.05 -10.77 6.74
CA VAL A 341 -0.45 -12.06 6.29
C VAL A 341 -0.29 -13.07 7.41
N LYS A 342 -1.40 -13.68 7.84
CA LYS A 342 -1.43 -14.68 8.91
C LYS A 342 -2.23 -15.88 8.44
N GLY A 343 -1.68 -17.08 8.68
CA GLY A 343 -2.36 -18.30 8.26
C GLY A 343 -1.95 -19.54 9.00
N PHE A 344 -2.59 -20.62 8.63
CA PHE A 344 -2.29 -21.96 9.09
C PHE A 344 -2.06 -22.90 7.91
N GLY A 345 -1.27 -23.94 8.15
CA GLY A 345 -1.05 -25.05 7.24
C GLY A 345 -1.23 -26.38 7.97
N ALA A 346 -1.78 -27.37 7.28
CA ALA A 346 -1.85 -28.74 7.74
C ALA A 346 -1.56 -29.69 6.58
N GLY A 347 -0.89 -30.80 6.87
CA GLY A 347 -0.48 -31.70 5.81
C GLY A 347 0.11 -33.01 6.30
N VAL A 348 0.65 -33.73 5.35
CA VAL A 348 1.26 -35.05 5.53
C VAL A 348 2.68 -35.01 4.98
N TYR A 349 3.53 -35.91 5.49
CA TYR A 349 4.86 -36.13 4.93
C TYR A 349 5.23 -37.59 4.94
N ALA A 350 6.16 -37.95 4.05
CA ALA A 350 6.76 -39.29 4.00
C ALA A 350 8.26 -39.14 3.79
N THR A 351 9.04 -39.85 4.59
CA THR A 351 10.50 -39.85 4.52
C THR A 351 10.97 -41.30 4.37
N TRP A 352 11.67 -41.57 3.29
CA TRP A 352 12.40 -42.83 3.07
C TRP A 352 13.89 -42.60 3.18
N HIS A 353 14.61 -43.53 3.76
CA HIS A 353 16.07 -43.55 3.72
C HIS A 353 16.64 -44.98 3.73
N GLN A 354 17.75 -45.07 3.06
CA GLN A 354 18.55 -46.26 3.02
C GLN A 354 19.34 -46.39 4.32
N LEU A 355 19.28 -47.55 4.96
CA LEU A 355 20.05 -47.86 6.16
C LEU A 355 21.36 -48.53 5.74
N GLN A 356 22.48 -47.82 5.88
CA GLN A 356 23.83 -48.34 5.67
C GLN A 356 24.66 -48.18 6.95
N ASP A 357 25.82 -48.84 6.98
CA ASP A 357 26.75 -48.67 8.08
C ASP A 357 27.22 -47.21 8.19
N LYS A 358 27.61 -46.82 9.40
CA LYS A 358 28.17 -45.50 9.69
C LYS A 358 27.26 -44.34 9.32
N GLN A 359 25.95 -44.53 9.33
CA GLN A 359 24.96 -43.50 9.04
C GLN A 359 25.09 -42.88 7.61
N THR A 360 25.50 -43.70 6.65
CA THR A 360 25.53 -43.34 5.23
C THR A 360 24.28 -43.82 4.52
N GLY A 361 24.02 -43.29 3.32
CA GLY A 361 22.94 -43.76 2.46
C GLY A 361 22.14 -42.70 1.79
N ALA A 362 21.30 -43.12 0.86
CA ALA A 362 20.38 -42.27 0.15
C ALA A 362 19.13 -41.95 0.98
N TYR A 363 18.49 -40.83 0.68
CA TYR A 363 17.18 -40.49 1.24
C TYR A 363 16.29 -39.82 0.21
N ALA A 364 14.99 -39.96 0.43
CA ALA A 364 13.96 -39.15 -0.23
C ALA A 364 12.92 -38.71 0.81
N ASP A 365 12.54 -37.45 0.75
CA ASP A 365 11.56 -36.80 1.60
C ASP A 365 10.50 -36.14 0.76
N SER A 366 9.24 -36.27 1.12
CA SER A 366 8.14 -35.63 0.46
C SER A 366 7.14 -35.09 1.46
N TRP A 367 6.49 -33.99 1.11
CA TRP A 367 5.40 -33.47 1.93
C TRP A 367 4.39 -32.72 1.07
N MET A 368 3.16 -32.65 1.58
CA MET A 368 2.08 -31.88 0.99
C MET A 368 1.28 -31.22 2.10
N GLN A 369 0.98 -29.92 1.96
CA GLN A 369 0.24 -29.12 2.93
C GLN A 369 -0.85 -28.34 2.24
N TYR A 370 -2.06 -28.32 2.80
CA TYR A 370 -3.07 -27.32 2.53
C TYR A 370 -2.83 -26.12 3.43
N GLN A 371 -2.93 -24.93 2.85
CA GLN A 371 -2.64 -23.67 3.54
C GLN A 371 -3.76 -22.65 3.27
N ARG A 372 -4.08 -21.86 4.30
CA ARG A 372 -5.05 -20.77 4.21
C ARG A 372 -4.54 -19.56 4.98
N PHE A 373 -4.61 -18.39 4.34
CA PHE A 373 -4.13 -17.12 4.87
C PHE A 373 -5.22 -16.06 4.84
N ARG A 374 -5.18 -15.19 5.85
CA ARG A 374 -5.90 -13.92 5.90
C ARG A 374 -4.87 -12.82 5.70
N HIS A 375 -5.21 -11.89 4.84
CA HIS A 375 -4.38 -10.74 4.48
C HIS A 375 -5.04 -9.47 4.94
N ARG A 376 -4.21 -8.51 5.35
CA ARG A 376 -4.61 -7.14 5.65
C ARG A 376 -3.55 -6.21 5.12
N ILE A 377 -3.96 -5.14 4.43
CA ILE A 377 -3.11 -4.06 3.96
C ILE A 377 -3.71 -2.75 4.44
N ASN A 378 -2.90 -1.90 5.04
CA ASN A 378 -3.29 -0.56 5.45
C ASN A 378 -2.49 0.45 4.63
N THR A 379 -3.20 1.35 4.01
CA THR A 379 -2.70 2.53 3.31
C THR A 379 -3.23 3.77 4.03
N GLU A 380 -2.84 4.97 3.62
CA GLU A 380 -3.44 6.21 4.09
C GLU A 380 -4.93 6.29 3.75
N ASP A 381 -5.33 5.71 2.60
CA ASP A 381 -6.70 5.72 2.09
C ASP A 381 -7.62 4.68 2.73
N GLY A 382 -7.08 3.75 3.53
CA GLY A 382 -7.90 2.74 4.22
C GLY A 382 -7.25 1.37 4.37
N THR A 383 -8.10 0.38 4.66
CA THR A 383 -7.68 -1.00 4.91
C THR A 383 -8.33 -1.97 3.95
N GLU A 384 -7.51 -2.74 3.24
CA GLU A 384 -7.94 -3.87 2.43
C GLU A 384 -7.81 -5.19 3.19
N ARG A 385 -8.78 -6.12 3.00
CA ARG A 385 -8.77 -7.45 3.59
C ARG A 385 -9.20 -8.49 2.58
N PHE A 386 -8.41 -9.55 2.46
CA PHE A 386 -8.71 -10.67 1.56
C PHE A 386 -8.15 -11.98 2.10
N THR A 387 -8.36 -13.07 1.36
CA THR A 387 -7.86 -14.40 1.73
C THR A 387 -7.15 -15.06 0.55
N SER A 388 -6.17 -15.90 0.86
CA SER A 388 -5.56 -16.81 -0.09
C SER A 388 -5.52 -18.23 0.46
N LYS A 389 -5.54 -19.23 -0.41
CA LYS A 389 -5.50 -20.62 -0.05
C LYS A 389 -4.89 -21.47 -1.17
N GLY A 390 -4.39 -22.63 -0.82
CA GLY A 390 -3.87 -23.55 -1.82
C GLY A 390 -3.09 -24.69 -1.20
N ILE A 391 -2.52 -25.50 -2.07
CA ILE A 391 -1.69 -26.64 -1.71
C ILE A 391 -0.25 -26.34 -2.10
N THR A 392 0.68 -26.60 -1.19
CA THR A 392 2.11 -26.67 -1.49
C THR A 392 2.58 -28.10 -1.28
N ALA A 393 3.47 -28.57 -2.15
CA ALA A 393 4.03 -29.92 -2.08
C ALA A 393 5.52 -29.89 -2.43
N SER A 394 6.28 -30.83 -1.89
CA SER A 394 7.72 -30.90 -2.14
C SER A 394 8.20 -32.34 -2.20
N ILE A 395 9.23 -32.54 -3.00
CA ILE A 395 10.07 -33.73 -2.97
C ILE A 395 11.53 -33.30 -2.85
N GLU A 396 12.25 -33.93 -1.94
CA GLU A 396 13.68 -33.73 -1.69
C GLU A 396 14.39 -35.06 -1.74
N ALA A 397 15.58 -35.13 -2.32
CA ALA A 397 16.42 -36.31 -2.31
C ALA A 397 17.89 -35.92 -2.11
N GLY A 398 18.66 -36.83 -1.57
CA GLY A 398 20.09 -36.63 -1.36
C GLY A 398 20.78 -37.91 -0.90
N TYR A 399 22.08 -37.79 -0.65
CA TYR A 399 22.92 -38.88 -0.18
C TYR A 399 23.83 -38.39 0.93
N ASN A 400 23.89 -39.14 2.05
CA ASN A 400 24.80 -38.84 3.15
C ASN A 400 26.08 -39.66 3.01
N ALA A 401 27.16 -39.05 2.53
CA ALA A 401 28.45 -39.68 2.31
C ALA A 401 29.39 -39.41 3.48
N LEU A 402 29.99 -40.46 4.06
CA LEU A 402 31.05 -40.34 5.05
C LEU A 402 32.36 -39.97 4.35
N LEU A 403 32.96 -38.83 4.71
CA LEU A 403 34.25 -38.38 4.20
C LEU A 403 35.42 -38.79 5.08
N ALA A 404 35.23 -38.71 6.41
CA ALA A 404 36.28 -39.02 7.36
C ALA A 404 35.69 -39.55 8.68
N GLU A 405 36.42 -40.43 9.30
CA GLU A 405 36.09 -40.96 10.63
C GLU A 405 37.37 -41.02 11.48
N HIS A 406 37.27 -40.57 12.70
CA HIS A 406 38.38 -40.58 13.66
C HIS A 406 37.87 -40.99 15.04
N PHE A 407 38.55 -41.95 15.69
CA PHE A 407 38.26 -42.41 17.05
C PHE A 407 39.36 -42.00 18.02
N THR A 408 39.00 -41.47 19.16
CA THR A 408 39.93 -41.16 20.23
C THR A 408 40.08 -42.34 21.19
N LYS A 409 41.20 -42.44 21.87
CA LYS A 409 41.46 -43.46 22.90
C LYS A 409 40.44 -43.47 24.06
N LYS A 410 39.68 -42.38 24.23
CA LYS A 410 38.63 -42.26 25.27
C LYS A 410 37.25 -42.63 24.79
N GLY A 411 37.09 -43.22 23.60
CA GLY A 411 35.80 -43.67 23.03
C GLY A 411 34.95 -42.54 22.39
N ASN A 412 35.49 -41.34 22.24
CA ASN A 412 34.85 -40.31 21.47
C ASN A 412 35.10 -40.53 19.99
N SER A 413 34.15 -40.14 19.14
CA SER A 413 34.31 -40.22 17.67
C SER A 413 34.01 -38.87 17.00
N LEU A 414 34.74 -38.61 15.94
CA LEU A 414 34.45 -37.57 14.99
C LEU A 414 34.15 -38.22 13.64
N ARG A 415 32.99 -37.90 13.06
CA ARG A 415 32.60 -38.28 11.71
C ARG A 415 32.29 -37.06 10.91
N VAL A 416 32.82 -36.95 9.70
CA VAL A 416 32.58 -35.84 8.78
C VAL A 416 31.80 -36.37 7.58
N TYR A 417 30.71 -35.72 7.27
CA TYR A 417 29.83 -36.12 6.17
C TYR A 417 29.68 -34.99 5.16
N LEU A 418 29.49 -35.36 3.90
CA LEU A 418 29.05 -34.50 2.83
C LEU A 418 27.71 -35.02 2.28
N GLN A 419 26.75 -34.10 2.14
CA GLN A 419 25.39 -34.44 1.74
C GLN A 419 24.98 -33.59 0.55
N PRO A 420 25.20 -34.04 -0.73
CA PRO A 420 24.54 -33.46 -1.88
C PRO A 420 23.04 -33.64 -1.75
N GLN A 421 22.27 -32.61 -2.15
CA GLN A 421 20.81 -32.56 -1.98
C GLN A 421 20.15 -31.78 -3.11
N ALA A 422 18.96 -32.20 -3.48
CA ALA A 422 18.10 -31.51 -4.43
C ALA A 422 16.65 -31.54 -3.96
N GLN A 423 15.94 -30.45 -4.12
CA GLN A 423 14.52 -30.31 -3.74
C GLN A 423 13.74 -29.62 -4.82
N LEU A 424 12.57 -30.11 -5.14
CA LEU A 424 11.58 -29.49 -6.00
C LEU A 424 10.33 -29.21 -5.18
N THR A 425 9.86 -27.96 -5.15
CA THR A 425 8.69 -27.55 -4.40
C THR A 425 7.67 -26.91 -5.34
N TYR A 426 6.45 -27.46 -5.34
CA TYR A 426 5.29 -26.86 -5.98
C TYR A 426 4.65 -25.85 -5.03
N LEU A 427 4.46 -24.61 -5.48
CA LEU A 427 3.87 -23.52 -4.75
C LEU A 427 2.51 -23.20 -5.36
N GLY A 428 1.43 -23.49 -4.64
CA GLY A 428 0.07 -23.47 -5.18
C GLY A 428 -0.90 -22.54 -4.44
N VAL A 429 -0.43 -21.72 -3.50
CA VAL A 429 -1.29 -20.76 -2.79
C VAL A 429 -1.66 -19.61 -3.71
N ASN A 430 -2.97 -19.36 -3.84
CA ASN A 430 -3.54 -18.36 -4.73
C ASN A 430 -4.54 -17.48 -3.98
N GLY A 431 -4.62 -16.19 -4.40
CA GLY A 431 -5.62 -15.22 -3.97
C GLY A 431 -6.10 -14.40 -5.16
N LYS A 432 -7.41 -14.37 -5.37
CA LYS A 432 -8.11 -13.53 -6.35
C LYS A 432 -9.27 -12.85 -5.66
N PHE A 433 -9.40 -11.55 -5.85
CA PHE A 433 -10.45 -10.75 -5.22
C PHE A 433 -10.62 -9.43 -5.97
N SER A 434 -11.67 -8.68 -5.66
CA SER A 434 -11.77 -7.26 -6.03
C SER A 434 -11.44 -6.41 -4.80
N ASP A 435 -10.67 -5.36 -4.98
CA ASP A 435 -10.37 -4.41 -3.91
C ASP A 435 -11.54 -3.45 -3.65
N SER A 436 -11.38 -2.51 -2.70
CA SER A 436 -12.41 -1.53 -2.34
C SER A 436 -12.79 -0.59 -3.47
N GLU A 437 -11.96 -0.45 -4.50
CA GLU A 437 -12.19 0.37 -5.70
C GLU A 437 -12.63 -0.48 -6.90
N ASN A 438 -13.03 -1.75 -6.66
CA ASN A 438 -13.46 -2.71 -7.68
C ASN A 438 -12.37 -3.13 -8.69
N ALA A 439 -11.10 -2.83 -8.45
CA ALA A 439 -10.01 -3.35 -9.27
C ALA A 439 -9.85 -4.86 -9.06
N HIS A 440 -9.66 -5.60 -10.13
CA HIS A 440 -9.47 -7.05 -10.07
C HIS A 440 -8.03 -7.40 -9.72
N VAL A 441 -7.83 -7.95 -8.51
CA VAL A 441 -6.52 -8.30 -7.98
C VAL A 441 -6.29 -9.80 -8.03
N ASN A 442 -5.17 -10.23 -8.61
CA ASN A 442 -4.72 -11.60 -8.67
C ASN A 442 -3.27 -11.71 -8.14
N LEU A 443 -3.07 -12.47 -7.06
CA LEU A 443 -1.73 -12.73 -6.53
C LEU A 443 -0.97 -13.69 -7.46
N LEU A 444 0.20 -13.26 -7.93
CA LEU A 444 1.08 -14.05 -8.79
C LEU A 444 2.05 -14.90 -7.95
N GLY A 445 2.46 -16.04 -8.51
CA GLY A 445 3.36 -16.96 -7.83
C GLY A 445 2.71 -18.27 -7.41
N SER A 446 1.42 -18.46 -7.70
CA SER A 446 0.76 -19.77 -7.63
C SER A 446 1.09 -20.61 -8.87
N ARG A 447 1.00 -21.93 -8.74
CA ARG A 447 1.34 -22.90 -9.80
C ARG A 447 2.75 -22.70 -10.35
N GLN A 448 3.70 -22.47 -9.46
CA GLN A 448 5.11 -22.38 -9.81
C GLN A 448 5.92 -23.48 -9.13
N LEU A 449 7.11 -23.71 -9.69
CA LEU A 449 8.07 -24.65 -9.15
C LEU A 449 9.29 -23.87 -8.64
N GLN A 450 9.68 -24.18 -7.41
CA GLN A 450 10.96 -23.78 -6.83
C GLN A 450 11.89 -24.98 -6.82
N THR A 451 13.06 -24.84 -7.43
CA THR A 451 14.12 -25.84 -7.39
C THR A 451 15.22 -25.36 -6.45
N ARG A 452 15.73 -26.26 -5.63
CA ARG A 452 16.88 -26.05 -4.76
C ARG A 452 17.89 -27.18 -5.00
N VAL A 453 19.13 -26.83 -5.28
CA VAL A 453 20.23 -27.80 -5.44
C VAL A 453 21.41 -27.30 -4.64
N GLY A 454 22.07 -28.17 -3.90
CA GLY A 454 23.21 -27.78 -3.09
C GLY A 454 23.89 -28.91 -2.35
N VAL A 455 24.74 -28.54 -1.44
CA VAL A 455 25.52 -29.45 -0.62
C VAL A 455 25.56 -28.98 0.82
N GLN A 456 25.47 -29.94 1.74
CA GLN A 456 25.66 -29.75 3.18
C GLN A 456 26.85 -30.53 3.65
N ALA A 457 27.73 -29.89 4.41
CA ALA A 457 28.77 -30.53 5.20
C ALA A 457 28.38 -30.56 6.66
N LYS A 458 28.58 -31.69 7.35
CA LYS A 458 28.33 -31.83 8.78
C LYS A 458 29.44 -32.61 9.47
N ALA A 459 29.73 -32.24 10.71
CA ALA A 459 30.69 -32.93 11.56
C ALA A 459 29.98 -33.40 12.82
N GLN A 460 29.97 -34.73 13.06
CA GLN A 460 29.35 -35.33 14.22
C GLN A 460 30.42 -35.65 15.26
N PHE A 461 30.38 -35.00 16.40
CA PHE A 461 31.21 -35.26 17.58
C PHE A 461 30.39 -36.07 18.60
N SER A 462 30.70 -37.33 18.73
CA SER A 462 30.11 -38.17 19.80
C SER A 462 30.93 -38.05 21.04
N LEU A 463 30.38 -37.42 22.08
CA LEU A 463 30.99 -37.17 23.38
C LEU A 463 30.36 -38.11 24.41
N TYR A 464 31.18 -38.88 25.11
CA TYR A 464 30.76 -39.75 26.23
C TYR A 464 29.29 -40.27 26.16
N LYS A 465 29.14 -41.50 25.86
CA LYS A 465 27.94 -42.37 25.81
C LYS A 465 26.54 -41.79 25.48
N ASN A 466 26.27 -40.51 25.67
CA ASN A 466 24.91 -39.97 25.63
C ASN A 466 24.71 -38.59 24.97
N ILE A 467 25.76 -37.91 24.50
CA ILE A 467 25.67 -36.60 23.89
C ILE A 467 26.44 -36.61 22.57
N ALA A 468 25.81 -36.14 21.49
CA ALA A 468 26.49 -35.79 20.24
C ALA A 468 26.20 -34.35 19.86
N ILE A 469 27.23 -33.67 19.35
CA ILE A 469 27.14 -32.30 18.83
C ILE A 469 27.44 -32.37 17.34
N GLU A 470 26.59 -31.78 16.54
CA GLU A 470 26.63 -31.86 15.09
C GLU A 470 26.50 -30.45 14.46
N PRO A 471 27.61 -29.68 14.36
CA PRO A 471 27.63 -28.49 13.55
C PRO A 471 27.53 -28.85 12.06
N PHE A 472 26.85 -27.98 11.31
CA PHE A 472 26.72 -28.14 9.85
C PHE A 472 26.67 -26.79 9.14
N ALA A 473 27.08 -26.83 7.88
CA ALA A 473 26.99 -25.72 6.93
C ALA A 473 26.47 -26.22 5.60
N ALA A 474 25.65 -25.42 4.93
CA ALA A 474 25.16 -25.75 3.60
C ALA A 474 25.14 -24.52 2.68
N VAL A 475 25.34 -24.78 1.39
CA VAL A 475 25.17 -23.80 0.31
C VAL A 475 24.25 -24.40 -0.73
N ASN A 476 23.23 -23.64 -1.13
CA ASN A 476 22.24 -24.05 -2.11
C ASN A 476 22.01 -22.96 -3.15
N ALA A 477 21.79 -23.34 -4.39
CA ALA A 477 21.23 -22.51 -5.44
C ALA A 477 19.71 -22.71 -5.46
N LEU A 478 18.98 -21.60 -5.49
CA LEU A 478 17.52 -21.56 -5.60
C LEU A 478 17.12 -21.02 -6.98
N TYR A 479 16.12 -21.64 -7.57
CA TYR A 479 15.54 -21.19 -8.84
C TYR A 479 14.02 -21.25 -8.78
N HIS A 480 13.35 -20.18 -9.22
CA HIS A 480 11.90 -20.09 -9.38
C HIS A 480 11.56 -19.97 -10.86
N ASN A 481 10.70 -20.83 -11.38
CA ASN A 481 10.32 -20.77 -12.79
C ASN A 481 9.42 -19.57 -13.14
N LYS A 482 8.74 -18.98 -12.15
CA LYS A 482 7.91 -17.77 -12.30
C LYS A 482 8.22 -16.80 -11.16
N PRO A 483 8.06 -15.47 -11.36
CA PRO A 483 8.18 -14.50 -10.28
C PRO A 483 6.95 -14.50 -9.38
N PHE A 484 7.13 -14.07 -8.14
CA PHE A 484 6.03 -13.63 -7.27
C PHE A 484 5.63 -12.21 -7.63
N GLY A 485 4.37 -11.85 -7.36
CA GLY A 485 3.90 -10.51 -7.65
C GLY A 485 2.40 -10.36 -7.50
N VAL A 486 1.87 -9.34 -8.14
CA VAL A 486 0.45 -9.05 -8.24
C VAL A 486 0.11 -8.61 -9.67
N GLU A 487 -1.08 -8.97 -10.12
CA GLU A 487 -1.72 -8.45 -11.32
C GLU A 487 -3.00 -7.73 -10.89
N MET A 488 -3.19 -6.50 -11.34
CA MET A 488 -4.36 -5.69 -11.07
C MET A 488 -4.84 -5.10 -12.40
N ASP A 489 -6.08 -5.43 -12.80
CA ASP A 489 -6.69 -5.03 -14.07
C ASP A 489 -5.78 -5.26 -15.30
N GLY A 490 -5.03 -6.39 -15.31
CA GLY A 490 -4.13 -6.77 -16.40
C GLY A 490 -2.71 -6.24 -16.29
N GLU A 491 -2.44 -5.23 -15.45
CA GLU A 491 -1.10 -4.72 -15.18
C GLU A 491 -0.40 -5.54 -14.10
N ARG A 492 0.90 -5.84 -14.29
CA ARG A 492 1.67 -6.71 -13.38
C ARG A 492 2.80 -5.98 -12.70
N ARG A 493 2.98 -6.26 -11.42
CA ARG A 493 4.16 -5.86 -10.66
C ARG A 493 4.74 -7.07 -9.95
N VAL A 494 6.01 -7.34 -10.20
CA VAL A 494 6.67 -8.58 -9.78
C VAL A 494 7.93 -8.31 -8.96
N ILE A 495 8.26 -9.27 -8.09
CA ILE A 495 9.56 -9.39 -7.45
C ILE A 495 10.43 -10.24 -8.38
N ASN A 496 11.43 -9.63 -8.99
CA ASN A 496 12.28 -10.34 -9.94
C ASN A 496 13.40 -11.12 -9.22
N ASN A 497 12.99 -12.18 -8.53
CA ASN A 497 13.86 -13.05 -7.71
C ASN A 497 13.95 -14.48 -8.23
N LYS A 498 14.14 -14.64 -9.56
CA LYS A 498 14.20 -16.00 -10.17
C LYS A 498 15.31 -16.87 -9.58
N THR A 499 16.45 -16.29 -9.23
CA THR A 499 17.60 -17.00 -8.67
C THR A 499 18.05 -16.38 -7.36
N ALA A 500 18.49 -17.22 -6.43
CA ALA A 500 19.13 -16.80 -5.20
C ALA A 500 20.14 -17.85 -4.73
N ILE A 501 21.14 -17.42 -4.01
CA ILE A 501 22.03 -18.27 -3.23
C ILE A 501 21.55 -18.30 -1.80
N GLU A 502 21.50 -19.48 -1.24
CA GLU A 502 21.18 -19.70 0.16
C GLU A 502 22.38 -20.30 0.88
N SER A 503 22.77 -19.66 1.96
CA SER A 503 23.78 -20.16 2.91
C SER A 503 23.09 -20.50 4.23
N GLN A 504 23.40 -21.65 4.79
CA GLN A 504 22.88 -22.13 6.06
C GLN A 504 24.02 -22.52 6.99
N LEU A 505 23.88 -22.14 8.26
CA LEU A 505 24.72 -22.60 9.35
C LEU A 505 23.83 -23.14 10.46
N GLY A 506 24.28 -24.14 11.16
CA GLY A 506 23.52 -24.68 12.28
C GLY A 506 24.32 -25.61 13.16
N VAL A 507 23.71 -25.94 14.28
CA VAL A 507 24.22 -26.94 15.23
C VAL A 507 23.05 -27.75 15.78
N ALA A 508 23.20 -29.07 15.79
CA ALA A 508 22.29 -29.98 16.49
C ALA A 508 22.99 -30.58 17.71
N VAL A 509 22.26 -30.68 18.81
CA VAL A 509 22.70 -31.34 20.05
C VAL A 509 21.74 -32.50 20.33
N LYS A 510 22.27 -33.70 20.31
CA LYS A 510 21.55 -34.94 20.60
C LYS A 510 21.81 -35.37 22.03
N ILE A 511 20.77 -35.51 22.81
CA ILE A 511 20.83 -35.89 24.23
C ILE A 511 20.19 -37.25 24.41
N LYS A 512 21.00 -38.24 24.76
CA LYS A 512 20.60 -39.65 24.78
C LYS A 512 20.04 -40.02 23.39
N SER A 513 19.16 -41.03 23.35
CA SER A 513 18.49 -41.44 22.12
C SER A 513 17.15 -40.76 21.84
N HIS A 514 16.75 -39.79 22.67
CA HIS A 514 15.37 -39.32 22.69
C HIS A 514 15.16 -37.87 22.33
N LEU A 515 16.16 -37.00 22.54
CA LEU A 515 15.99 -35.57 22.37
C LEU A 515 17.06 -34.97 21.46
N THR A 516 16.63 -34.27 20.44
CA THR A 516 17.50 -33.43 19.61
C THR A 516 17.04 -31.98 19.65
N LEU A 517 17.96 -31.08 19.94
CA LEU A 517 17.81 -29.63 19.85
C LEU A 517 18.66 -29.13 18.70
N GLN A 518 18.07 -28.35 17.79
CA GLN A 518 18.80 -27.79 16.67
C GLN A 518 18.53 -26.29 16.53
N ALA A 519 19.58 -25.52 16.36
CA ALA A 519 19.52 -24.11 15.99
C ALA A 519 20.07 -23.92 14.59
N THR A 520 19.38 -23.13 13.77
CA THR A 520 19.80 -22.86 12.39
C THR A 520 19.70 -21.37 12.07
N PHE A 521 20.60 -20.90 11.25
CA PHE A 521 20.56 -19.59 10.63
C PHE A 521 20.68 -19.73 9.11
N ASN A 522 19.75 -19.13 8.38
CA ASN A 522 19.71 -19.13 6.93
C ASN A 522 19.82 -17.70 6.41
N ARG A 523 20.60 -17.50 5.36
CA ARG A 523 20.65 -16.28 4.58
C ARG A 523 20.41 -16.58 3.10
N GLN A 524 19.46 -15.88 2.51
CA GLN A 524 19.23 -15.92 1.07
C GLN A 524 19.61 -14.57 0.46
N THR A 525 20.31 -14.60 -0.67
CA THR A 525 20.72 -13.41 -1.40
C THR A 525 20.47 -13.63 -2.89
N GLY A 526 19.65 -12.77 -3.47
CA GLY A 526 19.33 -12.68 -4.89
C GLY A 526 19.35 -11.22 -5.35
N LYS A 527 19.16 -10.99 -6.64
CA LYS A 527 19.27 -9.65 -7.24
C LYS A 527 18.30 -8.63 -6.60
N HIS A 528 17.07 -9.07 -6.32
CA HIS A 528 16.00 -8.22 -5.77
C HIS A 528 15.37 -8.82 -4.49
N HIS A 529 16.14 -9.66 -3.81
CA HIS A 529 15.67 -10.36 -2.62
C HIS A 529 16.82 -10.63 -1.68
N GLN A 530 16.65 -10.25 -0.43
CA GLN A 530 17.53 -10.62 0.67
C GLN A 530 16.66 -11.10 1.83
N ALA A 531 17.03 -12.23 2.44
CA ALA A 531 16.33 -12.73 3.61
C ALA A 531 17.30 -13.35 4.61
N LYS A 532 16.98 -13.24 5.87
CA LYS A 532 17.66 -13.89 7.00
C LYS A 532 16.60 -14.57 7.86
N GLN A 533 16.87 -15.77 8.32
CA GLN A 533 15.93 -16.51 9.16
C GLN A 533 16.67 -17.36 10.16
N GLY A 534 16.32 -17.23 11.43
CA GLY A 534 16.65 -18.14 12.48
C GLY A 534 15.55 -19.21 12.67
N ALA A 535 15.93 -20.42 13.06
CA ALA A 535 14.98 -21.42 13.51
C ALA A 535 15.55 -22.24 14.67
N LEU A 536 14.64 -22.61 15.57
CA LEU A 536 14.87 -23.59 16.63
C LEU A 536 13.97 -24.78 16.36
N ASN A 537 14.59 -25.98 16.33
CA ASN A 537 13.89 -27.24 16.15
C ASN A 537 14.11 -28.10 17.41
N LEU A 538 13.05 -28.69 17.88
CA LEU A 538 13.05 -29.72 18.94
C LEU A 538 12.51 -30.99 18.32
N GLN A 539 13.20 -32.11 18.54
CA GLN A 539 12.74 -33.43 18.16
C GLN A 539 12.75 -34.34 19.37
N TRP A 540 11.65 -35.02 19.61
CA TRP A 540 11.51 -36.02 20.66
C TRP A 540 11.17 -37.36 20.02
N THR A 541 12.03 -38.36 20.25
CA THR A 541 11.89 -39.72 19.71
C THR A 541 11.53 -40.69 20.84
N PHE A 542 10.58 -41.58 20.64
CA PHE A 542 10.09 -42.54 21.61
C PHE A 542 9.82 -43.92 20.98
#